data_7e35ef370e380280819a86063a6cc48e
#
_entry.id   7e35ef370e380280819a86063a6cc48e
#
_cell.length_a   1.000
_cell.length_b   1.000
_cell.length_c   1.000
_cell.angle_alpha   90.00
_cell.angle_beta   90.00
_cell.angle_gamma   90.00
#
_symmetry.space_group_name_H-M   'P 1'
#
loop_
_entity.id
_entity.type
_entity.pdbx_description
1 polymer ?
#
loop_
_entity_poly.entity_id
_entity_poly.type
_entity_poly.pdbx_seq_one_letter_code
_entity_poly.pdbx_strand_id
1 'polypeptide(L)'
;FAKGVGMLTHTFNGMAGLHHRAPGPIGEACKNGHIALGLIADGVHVVPTMASILQRLSCNQIVLVSDSLAPYGLNEGNYQWDERMLTVAEGTCRLEDGTLAGTTLSLLGSCVPERRLRVRP
;
A
#
# COMPACT_ATOMS: atom_id res chain seq x y z
N PHE A 1 2.79 6.10 -18.73
CA PHE A 1 1.83 7.14 -18.31
C PHE A 1 1.30 7.99 -19.49
N ALA A 2 1.97 8.01 -20.65
CA ALA A 2 1.53 8.76 -21.85
C ALA A 2 0.10 8.40 -22.35
N LYS A 3 -0.52 7.34 -21.86
CA LYS A 3 -1.88 6.89 -22.20
C LYS A 3 -2.93 7.24 -21.15
N GLY A 4 -2.72 8.27 -20.32
CA GLY A 4 -3.72 8.78 -19.40
C GLY A 4 -3.79 8.08 -18.04
N VAL A 5 -2.75 7.33 -17.63
CA VAL A 5 -2.68 6.79 -16.27
C VAL A 5 -2.50 7.94 -15.28
N GLY A 6 -3.44 8.09 -14.35
CA GLY A 6 -3.44 9.15 -13.34
C GLY A 6 -3.06 8.70 -11.93
N MET A 7 -3.02 7.37 -11.70
CA MET A 7 -2.72 6.83 -10.38
C MET A 7 -2.03 5.47 -10.45
N LEU A 8 -1.11 5.20 -9.55
CA LEU A 8 -0.66 3.87 -9.16
C LEU A 8 -1.37 3.48 -7.87
N THR A 9 -2.13 2.39 -7.90
CA THR A 9 -2.75 1.83 -6.70
C THR A 9 -1.69 1.09 -5.87
N HIS A 10 -1.91 0.93 -4.57
CA HIS A 10 -1.08 0.14 -3.62
C HIS A 10 0.43 0.14 -3.96
N THR A 11 1.00 1.34 -4.15
CA THR A 11 2.40 1.56 -4.56
C THR A 11 3.38 0.66 -3.79
N PHE A 12 4.32 0.04 -4.49
CA PHE A 12 5.24 -1.04 -4.13
C PHE A 12 4.64 -2.45 -4.17
N ASN A 13 3.33 -2.62 -4.03
CA ASN A 13 2.69 -3.93 -3.98
C ASN A 13 2.21 -4.35 -5.37
N GLY A 14 2.40 -5.62 -5.74
CA GLY A 14 1.99 -6.15 -7.05
C GLY A 14 2.70 -5.51 -8.25
N MET A 15 3.85 -4.86 -8.07
CA MET A 15 4.61 -4.19 -9.13
C MET A 15 6.11 -4.28 -8.90
N ALA A 16 6.91 -3.96 -9.94
CA ALA A 16 8.35 -3.85 -9.81
C ALA A 16 8.72 -2.73 -8.83
N GLY A 17 9.62 -3.03 -7.90
CA GLY A 17 10.13 -2.07 -6.93
C GLY A 17 11.01 -0.98 -7.56
N LEU A 18 11.30 0.04 -6.77
CA LEU A 18 12.21 1.12 -7.18
C LEU A 18 13.66 0.63 -7.14
N HIS A 19 14.28 0.49 -8.30
CA HIS A 19 15.65 0.05 -8.42
C HIS A 19 16.49 1.06 -9.22
N HIS A 20 17.73 1.27 -8.82
CA HIS A 20 18.60 2.33 -9.37
C HIS A 20 18.92 2.21 -10.88
N ARG A 21 18.82 1.01 -11.46
CA ARG A 21 18.96 0.76 -12.90
C ARG A 21 17.66 0.41 -13.61
N ALA A 22 16.59 0.17 -12.86
CA ALA A 22 15.25 -0.15 -13.37
C ALA A 22 14.21 0.48 -12.44
N PRO A 23 13.98 1.81 -12.55
CA PRO A 23 13.14 2.55 -11.60
C PRO A 23 11.68 2.11 -11.59
N GLY A 24 11.22 1.43 -12.62
CA GLY A 24 9.88 0.88 -12.72
C GLY A 24 8.78 1.94 -12.71
N PRO A 25 7.52 1.51 -12.49
CA PRO A 25 6.39 2.44 -12.52
C PRO A 25 6.49 3.50 -11.40
N ILE A 26 7.08 3.16 -10.27
CA ILE A 26 7.22 4.09 -9.13
C ILE A 26 8.17 5.23 -9.48
N GLY A 27 9.35 4.92 -10.01
CA GLY A 27 10.32 5.93 -10.41
C GLY A 27 9.79 6.86 -11.49
N GLU A 28 9.08 6.31 -12.48
CA GLU A 28 8.45 7.12 -13.53
C GLU A 28 7.31 7.98 -12.97
N ALA A 29 6.52 7.50 -12.01
CA ALA A 29 5.48 8.29 -11.37
C ALA A 29 6.07 9.44 -10.56
N CYS A 30 7.12 9.19 -9.77
CA CYS A 30 7.83 10.23 -9.01
C CYS A 30 8.42 11.32 -9.94
N LYS A 31 9.03 10.90 -11.05
CA LYS A 31 9.56 11.82 -12.07
C LYS A 31 8.47 12.65 -12.74
N ASN A 32 7.31 12.09 -12.95
CA ASN A 32 6.21 12.71 -13.69
C ASN A 32 5.48 13.81 -12.90
N GLY A 33 5.42 13.71 -11.59
CA GLY A 33 4.87 14.74 -10.71
C GLY A 33 3.35 14.86 -10.65
N HIS A 34 2.60 14.23 -11.57
CA HIS A 34 1.12 14.31 -11.59
C HIS A 34 0.43 12.96 -11.37
N ILE A 35 1.18 11.90 -11.18
CA ILE A 35 0.64 10.57 -10.95
C ILE A 35 0.39 10.39 -9.46
N ALA A 36 -0.85 10.18 -9.06
CA ALA A 36 -1.16 9.87 -7.67
C ALA A 36 -0.56 8.52 -7.26
N LEU A 37 -0.05 8.44 -6.04
CA LEU A 37 0.60 7.26 -5.48
C LEU A 37 -0.24 6.74 -4.31
N GLY A 38 -1.05 5.71 -4.54
CA GLY A 38 -1.83 5.05 -3.49
C GLY A 38 -0.89 4.29 -2.54
N LEU A 39 -0.85 4.68 -1.28
CA LEU A 39 0.02 4.08 -0.26
C LEU A 39 -0.79 3.39 0.83
N ILE A 40 -0.55 2.10 1.05
CA ILE A 40 -1.01 1.37 2.22
C ILE A 40 0.03 1.59 3.33
N ALA A 41 -0.32 2.41 4.31
CA ALA A 41 0.62 2.87 5.34
C ALA A 41 0.49 2.08 6.66
N ASP A 42 0.21 0.78 6.58
CA ASP A 42 0.01 -0.10 7.73
C ASP A 42 1.32 -0.62 8.37
N GLY A 43 2.45 -0.33 7.76
CA GLY A 43 3.77 -0.79 8.22
C GLY A 43 4.10 -2.24 7.84
N VAL A 44 3.17 -2.96 7.21
CA VAL A 44 3.32 -4.35 6.73
C VAL A 44 3.46 -4.39 5.22
N HIS A 45 2.52 -3.79 4.47
CA HIS A 45 2.58 -3.68 3.02
C HIS A 45 3.75 -2.81 2.57
N VAL A 46 4.00 -1.73 3.29
CA VAL A 46 5.13 -0.83 3.05
C VAL A 46 5.77 -0.48 4.39
N VAL A 47 7.01 -0.89 4.59
CA VAL A 47 7.74 -0.58 5.82
C VAL A 47 7.92 0.94 5.99
N PRO A 48 7.94 1.47 7.23
CA PRO A 48 7.98 2.91 7.49
C PRO A 48 9.11 3.65 6.79
N THR A 49 10.27 3.02 6.65
CA THR A 49 11.42 3.60 5.94
C THR A 49 11.09 3.88 4.48
N MET A 50 10.45 2.93 3.78
CA MET A 50 10.09 3.10 2.37
C MET A 50 8.95 4.12 2.19
N ALA A 51 7.97 4.12 3.10
CA ALA A 51 6.94 5.14 3.12
C ALA A 51 7.54 6.55 3.30
N SER A 52 8.52 6.71 4.20
CA SER A 52 9.23 7.97 4.42
C SER A 52 10.05 8.41 3.20
N ILE A 53 10.69 7.47 2.51
CA ILE A 53 11.43 7.75 1.27
C ILE A 53 10.45 8.23 0.19
N LEU A 54 9.35 7.51 -0.02
CA LEU A 54 8.33 7.89 -1.00
C LEU A 54 7.75 9.27 -0.70
N GLN A 55 7.47 9.57 0.57
CA GLN A 55 6.98 10.87 0.99
C GLN A 55 7.95 12.00 0.65
N ARG A 56 9.25 11.80 0.84
CA ARG A 56 10.27 12.80 0.49
C ARG A 56 10.41 13.03 -1.01
N LEU A 57 10.21 11.96 -1.80
CA LEU A 57 10.29 12.03 -3.25
C LEU A 57 9.03 12.67 -3.88
N SER A 58 7.88 12.49 -3.27
CA SER A 58 6.58 12.72 -3.93
C SER A 58 5.48 13.12 -2.95
N CYS A 59 5.76 14.04 -2.01
CA CYS A 59 4.82 14.37 -0.91
C CYS A 59 3.44 14.85 -1.39
N ASN A 60 3.35 15.52 -2.53
CA ASN A 60 2.10 16.05 -3.08
C ASN A 60 1.32 15.04 -3.94
N GLN A 61 1.85 13.82 -4.12
CA GLN A 61 1.25 12.79 -4.96
C GLN A 61 0.66 11.64 -4.13
N ILE A 62 0.97 11.56 -2.83
CA ILE A 62 0.57 10.44 -1.99
C ILE A 62 -0.90 10.53 -1.63
N VAL A 63 -1.62 9.45 -1.89
CA VAL A 63 -3.00 9.21 -1.44
C VAL A 63 -2.99 7.97 -0.55
N LEU A 64 -3.42 8.11 0.69
CA LEU A 64 -3.55 6.97 1.58
C LEU A 64 -4.72 6.09 1.15
N VAL A 65 -4.48 4.79 1.08
CA VAL A 65 -5.48 3.77 0.76
C VAL A 65 -5.39 2.64 1.77
N SER A 66 -6.51 2.01 2.10
CA SER A 66 -6.54 0.87 3.02
C SER A 66 -6.30 -0.47 2.30
N ASP A 67 -6.77 -0.60 1.08
CA ASP A 67 -6.83 -1.87 0.36
C ASP A 67 -7.51 -2.97 1.18
N SER A 68 -8.60 -2.60 1.87
CA SER A 68 -9.34 -3.50 2.75
C SER A 68 -10.14 -4.51 1.94
N LEU A 69 -10.08 -5.78 2.37
CA LEU A 69 -10.81 -6.88 1.78
C LEU A 69 -12.15 -7.16 2.51
N ALA A 70 -12.95 -8.07 1.96
CA ALA A 70 -14.27 -8.44 2.48
C ALA A 70 -14.31 -8.77 3.99
N PRO A 71 -13.28 -9.39 4.61
CA PRO A 71 -13.27 -9.63 6.05
C PRO A 71 -13.08 -8.40 6.93
N TYR A 72 -13.05 -7.19 6.37
CA TYR A 72 -12.96 -5.96 7.15
C TYR A 72 -14.01 -5.90 8.27
N GLY A 73 -13.55 -5.68 9.50
CA GLY A 73 -14.40 -5.59 10.69
C GLY A 73 -14.82 -6.94 11.27
N LEU A 74 -14.36 -8.06 10.70
CA LEU A 74 -14.56 -9.40 11.24
C LEU A 74 -13.39 -9.80 12.14
N ASN A 75 -13.60 -10.85 12.94
CA ASN A 75 -12.57 -11.41 13.81
C ASN A 75 -11.42 -12.07 13.00
N GLU A 76 -10.31 -12.34 13.65
CA GLU A 76 -9.25 -13.15 13.07
C GLU A 76 -9.76 -14.57 12.75
N GLY A 77 -9.29 -15.16 11.68
CA GLY A 77 -9.71 -16.47 11.21
C GLY A 77 -9.59 -16.65 9.70
N ASN A 78 -10.19 -17.73 9.22
CA ASN A 78 -10.16 -18.08 7.80
C ASN A 78 -11.50 -17.72 7.14
N TYR A 79 -11.42 -17.08 5.98
CA TYR A 79 -12.59 -16.61 5.22
C TYR A 79 -12.49 -17.02 3.76
N GLN A 80 -13.59 -17.46 3.21
CA GLN A 80 -13.69 -17.75 1.78
C GLN A 80 -13.69 -16.43 0.99
N TRP A 81 -12.79 -16.33 0.02
CA TRP A 81 -12.69 -15.23 -0.92
C TRP A 81 -12.54 -15.77 -2.34
N ASP A 82 -13.59 -15.66 -3.13
CA ASP A 82 -13.71 -16.36 -4.41
C ASP A 82 -13.44 -17.89 -4.27
N GLU A 83 -12.54 -18.45 -5.07
CA GLU A 83 -12.09 -19.84 -4.97
C GLU A 83 -10.94 -20.05 -3.98
N ARG A 84 -10.46 -18.98 -3.33
CA ARG A 84 -9.30 -18.98 -2.42
C ARG A 84 -9.74 -18.78 -0.98
N MET A 85 -8.88 -19.18 -0.05
CA MET A 85 -9.04 -18.89 1.36
C MET A 85 -8.13 -17.73 1.77
N LEU A 86 -8.66 -16.82 2.57
CA LEU A 86 -7.92 -15.77 3.24
C LEU A 86 -7.75 -16.12 4.71
N THR A 87 -6.55 -16.03 5.22
CA THR A 87 -6.28 -16.02 6.66
C THR A 87 -6.15 -14.57 7.12
N VAL A 88 -7.01 -14.18 8.04
CA VAL A 88 -6.99 -12.85 8.68
C VAL A 88 -6.25 -12.96 10.00
N ALA A 89 -5.18 -12.21 10.14
CA ALA A 89 -4.41 -12.08 11.37
C ALA A 89 -3.72 -10.71 11.42
N GLU A 90 -3.67 -10.11 12.60
CA GLU A 90 -2.96 -8.84 12.87
C GLU A 90 -3.30 -7.72 11.86
N GLY A 91 -4.56 -7.61 11.46
CA GLY A 91 -5.03 -6.59 10.52
C GLY A 91 -4.65 -6.83 9.05
N THR A 92 -4.04 -7.98 8.73
CA THR A 92 -3.67 -8.36 7.37
C THR A 92 -4.49 -9.53 6.86
N CYS A 93 -4.62 -9.62 5.53
CA CYS A 93 -5.16 -10.80 4.85
C CYS A 93 -4.04 -11.49 4.06
N ARG A 94 -3.91 -12.80 4.23
CA ARG A 94 -2.96 -13.61 3.47
C ARG A 94 -3.65 -14.78 2.79
N LEU A 95 -3.15 -15.12 1.61
CA LEU A 95 -3.49 -16.36 0.92
C LEU A 95 -2.83 -17.57 1.62
N GLU A 96 -3.24 -18.78 1.27
CA GLU A 96 -2.70 -20.03 1.82
C GLU A 96 -1.19 -20.19 1.62
N ASP A 97 -0.64 -19.64 0.54
CA ASP A 97 0.80 -19.62 0.26
C ASP A 97 1.57 -18.54 1.04
N GLY A 98 0.89 -17.79 1.91
CA GLY A 98 1.46 -16.69 2.69
C GLY A 98 1.52 -15.35 1.96
N THR A 99 1.13 -15.28 0.68
CA THR A 99 1.09 -14.04 -0.08
C THR A 99 0.18 -13.02 0.60
N LEU A 100 0.69 -11.82 0.81
CA LEU A 100 -0.08 -10.71 1.36
C LEU A 100 -1.11 -10.25 0.32
N ALA A 101 -2.40 -10.29 0.68
CA ALA A 101 -3.49 -10.04 -0.24
C ALA A 101 -4.17 -8.68 -0.01
N GLY A 102 -4.07 -8.13 1.19
CA GLY A 102 -4.66 -6.85 1.55
C GLY A 102 -4.81 -6.68 3.06
N THR A 103 -5.60 -5.71 3.48
CA THR A 103 -5.81 -5.40 4.90
C THR A 103 -7.23 -5.72 5.37
N THR A 104 -7.42 -5.72 6.68
CA THR A 104 -8.74 -5.63 7.34
C THR A 104 -8.84 -4.36 8.20
N LEU A 105 -7.97 -3.39 7.95
CA LEU A 105 -7.91 -2.14 8.71
C LEU A 105 -8.73 -1.04 8.01
N SER A 106 -9.31 -0.15 8.80
CA SER A 106 -9.84 1.11 8.26
C SER A 106 -8.70 1.99 7.77
N LEU A 107 -9.00 2.98 6.93
CA LEU A 107 -8.00 3.94 6.49
C LEU A 107 -7.32 4.65 7.66
N LEU A 108 -8.06 4.99 8.72
CA LEU A 108 -7.49 5.57 9.94
C LEU A 108 -6.66 4.55 10.73
N GLY A 109 -7.08 3.28 10.77
CA GLY A 109 -6.32 2.20 11.42
C GLY A 109 -5.06 1.80 10.67
N SER A 110 -5.03 2.01 9.36
CA SER A 110 -3.84 1.78 8.52
C SER A 110 -2.78 2.87 8.67
N CYS A 111 -3.15 4.03 9.19
CA CYS A 111 -2.18 5.05 9.57
C CYS A 111 -1.58 4.64 10.90
N VAL A 112 -0.41 3.96 10.89
CA VAL A 112 0.27 3.45 12.07
C VAL A 112 0.22 4.47 13.20
N PRO A 113 -0.42 4.16 14.34
CA PRO A 113 -0.31 4.99 15.52
C PRO A 113 1.14 4.93 16.00
N GLU A 114 1.72 6.08 16.24
CA GLU A 114 2.91 6.29 17.05
C GLU A 114 4.30 6.18 16.43
N ARG A 115 4.54 6.54 15.19
CA ARG A 115 5.82 7.22 14.89
C ARG A 115 5.73 8.05 13.62
N ARG A 116 4.92 9.13 13.69
CA ARG A 116 5.21 10.38 13.00
C ARG A 116 5.74 10.27 11.57
N LEU A 117 4.87 9.96 10.64
CA LEU A 117 4.94 10.69 9.39
C LEU A 117 4.68 12.16 9.77
N ARG A 118 5.71 12.90 10.11
CA ARG A 118 5.59 14.36 10.29
C ARG A 118 5.30 14.94 8.93
N VAL A 119 4.04 15.13 8.62
CA VAL A 119 3.65 16.10 7.61
C VAL A 119 4.10 17.45 8.20
N ARG A 120 5.17 18.01 7.66
CA ARG A 120 5.49 19.42 7.93
C ARG A 120 4.54 20.25 7.10
N PRO A 121 3.95 21.32 7.69
CA PRO A 121 3.12 22.26 6.97
C PRO A 121 3.90 22.95 5.84
#